data_77e4f838a61fc86f05b10062487d22b7
#
_entry.id   77e4f838a61fc86f05b10062487d22b7
#
_cell.length_a   1.000
_cell.length_b   1.000
_cell.length_c   1.000
_cell.angle_alpha   90.00
_cell.angle_beta   90.00
_cell.angle_gamma   90.00
#
_symmetry.space_group_name_H-M   'P 1'
#
loop_
_entity.id
_entity.type
_entity.pdbx_description
1 polymer ?
#
loop_
_entity_poly.entity_id
_entity_poly.type
_entity_poly.pdbx_seq_one_letter_code
_entity_poly.pdbx_strand_id
1 'polypeptide(L)'
;MNNPNTTLADCIHTEKGIIPENLCDFIMKDTATREWKPHTWYNYESDAYGSEETMELDVQPTTKELQDLLTPIIIQAGAEYNAKYTYPSERTNQIMNKFTAVRFNRYKPGQIMRYHHDHIHSIFDGKEKGIPVLSFILNFNDTYEGAKLFFWDDYAIDFGVGDICMWPSPFLWPHGVTEAVSGTRYSAVCWGW
;
A
#
# COMPACT_ATOMS: atom_id res chain seq x y z
N MET A 1 7.41 -18.38 -16.43
CA MET A 1 6.69 -19.06 -17.55
C MET A 1 5.43 -18.25 -17.81
N ASN A 2 5.32 -17.67 -18.99
CA ASN A 2 4.08 -16.97 -19.35
C ASN A 2 2.99 -18.04 -19.57
N ASN A 3 2.19 -18.26 -18.51
CA ASN A 3 0.97 -19.03 -18.68
C ASN A 3 -0.01 -18.15 -19.47
N PRO A 4 -0.46 -18.55 -20.65
CA PRO A 4 -1.39 -17.75 -21.46
C PRO A 4 -2.75 -17.55 -20.77
N ASN A 5 -2.99 -18.22 -19.65
CA ASN A 5 -4.18 -18.10 -18.82
C ASN A 5 -3.97 -17.23 -17.58
N THR A 6 -2.86 -16.48 -17.46
CA THR A 6 -2.64 -15.55 -16.35
C THR A 6 -3.67 -14.44 -16.41
N THR A 7 -4.41 -14.27 -15.31
CA THR A 7 -5.39 -13.19 -15.14
C THR A 7 -4.74 -11.98 -14.44
N LEU A 8 -5.43 -10.85 -14.43
CA LEU A 8 -4.96 -9.67 -13.68
C LEU A 8 -4.85 -9.97 -12.17
N ALA A 9 -5.75 -10.79 -11.64
CA ALA A 9 -5.74 -11.19 -10.23
C ALA A 9 -4.49 -11.99 -9.85
N ASP A 10 -3.94 -12.79 -10.77
CA ASP A 10 -2.72 -13.54 -10.53
C ASP A 10 -1.49 -12.65 -10.33
N CYS A 11 -1.57 -11.38 -10.70
CA CYS A 11 -0.51 -10.39 -10.46
C CYS A 11 -0.62 -9.72 -9.08
N ILE A 12 -1.68 -9.99 -8.33
CA ILE A 12 -1.80 -9.56 -6.93
C ILE A 12 -1.15 -10.64 -6.05
N HIS A 13 -0.20 -10.24 -5.23
CA HIS A 13 0.58 -11.18 -4.43
C HIS A 13 0.68 -10.74 -2.98
N THR A 14 0.46 -11.66 -2.06
CA THR A 14 0.61 -11.41 -0.63
C THR A 14 1.69 -12.29 -0.05
N GLU A 15 2.74 -11.67 0.48
CA GLU A 15 3.73 -12.32 1.36
C GLU A 15 3.17 -12.33 2.78
N LYS A 16 2.99 -13.53 3.32
CA LYS A 16 2.38 -13.73 4.62
C LYS A 16 3.38 -13.62 5.76
N GLY A 17 3.08 -12.79 6.77
CA GLY A 17 3.85 -12.70 8.01
C GLY A 17 5.31 -12.28 7.82
N ILE A 18 5.64 -11.58 6.72
CA ILE A 18 7.02 -11.16 6.44
C ILE A 18 7.50 -10.06 7.39
N ILE A 19 6.57 -9.26 7.95
CA ILE A 19 6.88 -8.27 8.99
C ILE A 19 6.73 -8.98 10.33
N PRO A 20 7.80 -9.07 11.16
CA PRO A 20 7.71 -9.69 12.47
C PRO A 20 6.63 -9.05 13.35
N GLU A 21 5.89 -9.86 14.09
CA GLU A 21 4.77 -9.42 14.93
C GLU A 21 5.19 -8.37 15.97
N ASN A 22 6.35 -8.56 16.59
CA ASN A 22 6.91 -7.59 17.53
C ASN A 22 7.25 -6.22 16.87
N LEU A 23 7.57 -6.21 15.57
CA LEU A 23 7.76 -4.97 14.82
C LEU A 23 6.40 -4.32 14.50
N CYS A 24 5.38 -5.11 14.18
CA CYS A 24 4.02 -4.58 14.02
C CYS A 24 3.54 -3.90 15.32
N ASP A 25 3.73 -4.54 16.47
CA ASP A 25 3.41 -3.97 17.79
C ASP A 25 4.18 -2.67 18.07
N PHE A 26 5.47 -2.65 17.75
CA PHE A 26 6.30 -1.46 17.91
C PHE A 26 5.77 -0.30 17.05
N ILE A 27 5.48 -0.56 15.77
CA ILE A 27 4.93 0.42 14.83
C ILE A 27 3.60 0.98 15.34
N MET A 28 2.68 0.13 15.80
CA MET A 28 1.39 0.58 16.32
C MET A 28 1.55 1.46 17.56
N LYS A 29 2.46 1.10 18.48
CA LYS A 29 2.77 1.90 19.68
C LYS A 29 3.38 3.26 19.31
N ASP A 30 4.34 3.29 18.39
CA ASP A 30 4.98 4.53 17.95
C ASP A 30 3.97 5.45 17.25
N THR A 31 3.22 4.92 16.29
CA THR A 31 2.25 5.71 15.53
C THR A 31 1.11 6.24 16.39
N ALA A 32 0.75 5.57 17.49
CA ALA A 32 -0.25 6.04 18.45
C ALA A 32 0.18 7.32 19.19
N THR A 33 1.48 7.59 19.30
CA THR A 33 2.03 8.78 20.01
C THR A 33 2.11 10.02 19.13
N ARG A 34 1.90 9.88 17.82
CA ARG A 34 2.07 10.96 16.83
C ARG A 34 0.72 11.42 16.26
N GLU A 35 0.71 12.61 15.68
CA GLU A 35 -0.48 13.20 15.07
C GLU A 35 -0.88 12.44 13.80
N TRP A 36 -2.17 12.16 13.68
CA TRP A 36 -2.81 11.64 12.48
C TRP A 36 -3.57 12.75 11.77
N LYS A 37 -3.47 12.82 10.45
CA LYS A 37 -4.16 13.82 9.63
C LYS A 37 -5.15 13.12 8.70
N PRO A 38 -6.29 13.75 8.38
CA PRO A 38 -7.18 13.24 7.35
C PRO A 38 -6.45 13.04 6.03
N HIS A 39 -6.77 11.98 5.31
CA HIS A 39 -6.31 11.79 3.95
C HIS A 39 -6.84 12.90 3.04
N THR A 40 -6.05 13.32 2.05
CA THR A 40 -6.42 14.36 1.10
C THR A 40 -6.22 13.86 -0.33
N TRP A 41 -7.10 14.28 -1.21
CA TRP A 41 -7.01 14.07 -2.64
C TRP A 41 -6.58 15.33 -3.35
N TYR A 42 -5.85 15.17 -4.46
CA TYR A 42 -5.60 16.28 -5.37
C TYR A 42 -6.84 16.56 -6.21
N ASN A 43 -7.31 17.79 -6.18
CA ASN A 43 -8.43 18.24 -6.99
C ASN A 43 -7.89 19.04 -8.18
N TYR A 44 -8.06 18.52 -9.38
CA TYR A 44 -7.58 19.14 -10.62
C TYR A 44 -8.29 20.43 -10.99
N GLU A 45 -9.52 20.63 -10.54
CA GLU A 45 -10.27 21.86 -10.81
C GLU A 45 -9.79 23.03 -9.96
N SER A 46 -9.46 22.77 -8.72
CA SER A 46 -8.96 23.78 -7.77
C SER A 46 -7.44 23.89 -7.71
N ASP A 47 -6.71 22.99 -8.39
CA ASP A 47 -5.25 22.84 -8.33
C ASP A 47 -4.73 22.76 -6.89
N ALA A 48 -5.44 22.04 -6.04
CA ALA A 48 -5.16 21.95 -4.61
C ALA A 48 -5.47 20.56 -4.04
N TYR A 49 -4.83 20.24 -2.92
CA TYR A 49 -5.20 19.09 -2.10
C TYR A 49 -6.32 19.48 -1.13
N GLY A 50 -7.36 18.67 -1.10
CA GLY A 50 -8.48 18.84 -0.18
C GLY A 50 -8.95 17.49 0.36
N SER A 51 -9.53 17.50 1.55
CA SER A 51 -10.32 16.38 2.05
C SER A 51 -11.76 16.57 1.56
N GLU A 52 -12.16 15.75 0.61
CA GLU A 52 -13.58 15.63 0.31
C GLU A 52 -14.15 14.66 1.36
N GLU A 53 -14.87 15.24 2.32
CA GLU A 53 -15.67 14.53 3.31
C GLU A 53 -14.98 13.63 4.35
N THR A 54 -15.64 13.56 5.47
CA THR A 54 -15.24 13.03 6.78
C THR A 54 -15.10 11.51 6.87
N MET A 55 -15.25 10.76 5.78
CA MET A 55 -15.31 9.30 5.77
C MET A 55 -14.00 8.62 5.31
N GLU A 56 -13.01 9.38 4.93
CA GLU A 56 -11.73 8.83 4.48
C GLU A 56 -10.80 8.54 5.66
N LEU A 57 -9.86 7.66 5.43
CA LEU A 57 -8.86 7.25 6.42
C LEU A 57 -8.03 8.43 6.95
N ASP A 58 -7.37 8.20 8.07
CA ASP A 58 -6.32 9.08 8.55
C ASP A 58 -4.94 8.60 8.05
N VAL A 59 -4.04 9.53 7.82
CA VAL A 59 -2.66 9.26 7.36
C VAL A 59 -1.62 9.88 8.27
N GLN A 60 -0.42 9.28 8.26
CA GLN A 60 0.72 9.75 9.04
C GLN A 60 2.01 9.45 8.26
N PRO A 61 2.95 10.41 8.14
CA PRO A 61 4.23 10.16 7.51
C PRO A 61 5.09 9.23 8.38
N THR A 62 6.01 8.51 7.76
CA THR A 62 7.00 7.72 8.48
C THR A 62 8.02 8.61 9.20
N THR A 63 8.67 8.05 10.22
CA THR A 63 9.91 8.57 10.78
C THR A 63 11.11 7.91 10.08
N LYS A 64 12.30 8.49 10.22
CA LYS A 64 13.52 7.88 9.69
C LYS A 64 13.75 6.49 10.30
N GLU A 65 13.52 6.33 11.59
CA GLU A 65 13.68 5.05 12.30
C GLU A 65 12.75 3.97 11.72
N LEU A 66 11.47 4.26 11.58
CA LEU A 66 10.51 3.31 11.01
C LEU A 66 10.78 3.04 9.54
N GLN A 67 11.21 4.04 8.78
CA GLN A 67 11.62 3.85 7.39
C GLN A 67 12.81 2.90 7.29
N ASP A 68 13.84 3.07 8.13
CA ASP A 68 15.04 2.25 8.13
C ASP A 68 14.71 0.78 8.53
N LEU A 69 13.75 0.56 9.43
CA LEU A 69 13.28 -0.77 9.81
C LEU A 69 12.45 -1.46 8.73
N LEU A 70 11.59 -0.72 8.03
CA LEU A 70 10.68 -1.29 7.03
C LEU A 70 11.33 -1.44 5.65
N THR A 71 12.30 -0.61 5.30
CA THR A 71 12.93 -0.62 3.97
C THR A 71 13.52 -1.99 3.59
N PRO A 72 14.29 -2.70 4.44
CA PRO A 72 14.80 -4.02 4.09
C PRO A 72 13.70 -5.05 3.79
N ILE A 73 12.60 -5.01 4.55
CA ILE A 73 11.46 -5.91 4.40
C ILE A 73 10.72 -5.63 3.08
N ILE A 74 10.51 -4.36 2.75
CA ILE A 74 9.90 -3.93 1.49
C ILE A 74 10.76 -4.34 0.28
N ILE A 75 12.08 -4.17 0.39
CA ILE A 75 13.03 -4.60 -0.66
C ILE A 75 12.96 -6.11 -0.84
N GLN A 76 12.92 -6.88 0.24
CA GLN A 76 12.79 -8.33 0.18
C GLN A 76 11.48 -8.74 -0.50
N ALA A 77 10.34 -8.19 -0.07
CA ALA A 77 9.04 -8.48 -0.67
C ALA A 77 9.02 -8.12 -2.16
N GLY A 78 9.57 -6.97 -2.53
CA GLY A 78 9.70 -6.55 -3.92
C GLY A 78 10.60 -7.45 -4.75
N ALA A 79 11.68 -7.99 -4.17
CA ALA A 79 12.56 -8.96 -4.83
C ALA A 79 11.86 -10.30 -5.08
N GLU A 80 11.07 -10.79 -4.12
CA GLU A 80 10.25 -12.00 -4.27
C GLU A 80 9.18 -11.81 -5.36
N TYR A 81 8.50 -10.67 -5.36
CA TYR A 81 7.57 -10.31 -6.42
C TYR A 81 8.26 -10.30 -7.79
N ASN A 82 9.41 -9.64 -7.90
CA ASN A 82 10.18 -9.57 -9.12
C ASN A 82 10.60 -10.98 -9.62
N ALA A 83 11.09 -11.83 -8.72
CA ALA A 83 11.48 -13.19 -9.06
C ALA A 83 10.30 -14.04 -9.58
N LYS A 84 9.09 -13.79 -9.06
CA LYS A 84 7.88 -14.52 -9.45
C LYS A 84 7.32 -14.09 -10.80
N TYR A 85 7.33 -12.79 -11.10
CA TYR A 85 6.59 -12.21 -12.23
C TYR A 85 7.44 -11.73 -13.39
N THR A 86 8.76 -11.60 -13.21
CA THR A 86 9.63 -11.20 -14.31
C THR A 86 10.32 -12.40 -14.94
N TYR A 87 10.62 -12.25 -16.24
CA TYR A 87 11.34 -13.29 -16.95
C TYR A 87 12.80 -13.33 -16.50
N PRO A 88 13.32 -14.48 -16.01
CA PRO A 88 14.72 -14.61 -15.63
C PRO A 88 15.60 -14.56 -16.88
N SER A 89 16.08 -13.41 -17.24
CA SER A 89 17.11 -13.25 -18.26
C SER A 89 18.30 -12.50 -17.66
N GLU A 90 19.48 -12.70 -18.20
CA GLU A 90 20.69 -11.94 -17.83
C GLU A 90 20.53 -10.43 -18.04
N ARG A 91 19.46 -10.02 -18.73
CA ARG A 91 19.10 -8.64 -19.03
C ARG A 91 17.89 -8.15 -18.27
N THR A 92 17.26 -8.97 -17.42
CA THR A 92 16.15 -8.50 -16.60
C THR A 92 16.70 -7.60 -15.52
N ASN A 93 16.55 -6.35 -15.78
CA ASN A 93 16.74 -5.33 -14.80
C ASN A 93 15.64 -5.46 -13.73
N GLN A 94 15.93 -4.99 -12.57
CA GLN A 94 14.93 -4.80 -11.53
C GLN A 94 13.78 -3.97 -12.11
N ILE A 95 12.53 -4.40 -11.86
CA ILE A 95 11.34 -3.63 -12.26
C ILE A 95 11.23 -2.31 -11.46
N MET A 96 11.93 -2.23 -10.34
CA MET A 96 11.97 -1.09 -9.44
C MET A 96 13.40 -0.89 -8.96
N ASN A 97 13.80 0.34 -8.80
CA ASN A 97 15.09 0.70 -8.19
C ASN A 97 14.98 1.78 -7.11
N LYS A 98 13.79 2.30 -6.89
CA LYS A 98 13.47 3.29 -5.86
C LYS A 98 12.12 2.99 -5.22
N PHE A 99 11.95 3.48 -3.99
CA PHE A 99 10.72 3.39 -3.22
C PHE A 99 10.38 4.75 -2.63
N THR A 100 9.08 5.05 -2.53
CA THR A 100 8.64 6.20 -1.76
C THR A 100 8.89 5.99 -0.28
N ALA A 101 8.88 7.07 0.49
CA ALA A 101 8.73 6.96 1.94
C ALA A 101 7.41 6.23 2.27
N VAL A 102 7.45 5.43 3.33
CA VAL A 102 6.25 4.74 3.84
C VAL A 102 5.28 5.78 4.40
N ARG A 103 4.00 5.64 4.06
CA ARG A 103 2.90 6.42 4.64
C ARG A 103 2.02 5.47 5.44
N PHE A 104 1.86 5.75 6.74
CA PHE A 104 0.94 5.00 7.59
C PHE A 104 -0.50 5.42 7.35
N ASN A 105 -1.40 4.45 7.39
CA ASN A 105 -2.83 4.59 7.22
C ASN A 105 -3.56 4.03 8.43
N ARG A 106 -4.62 4.72 8.88
CA ARG A 106 -5.49 4.28 9.95
C ARG A 106 -6.94 4.39 9.52
N TYR A 107 -7.68 3.29 9.68
CA TYR A 107 -9.11 3.22 9.39
C TYR A 107 -9.87 3.02 10.70
N LYS A 108 -10.52 4.05 11.19
CA LYS A 108 -11.47 3.98 12.31
C LYS A 108 -12.85 3.56 11.81
N PRO A 109 -13.77 3.07 12.68
CA PRO A 109 -15.14 2.75 12.29
C PRO A 109 -15.78 3.88 11.47
N GLY A 110 -16.40 3.52 10.37
CA GLY A 110 -16.99 4.44 9.39
C GLY A 110 -16.03 4.95 8.32
N GLN A 111 -14.72 4.70 8.43
CA GLN A 111 -13.75 5.17 7.43
C GLN A 111 -13.53 4.16 6.31
N ILE A 112 -13.26 4.68 5.12
CA ILE A 112 -13.04 3.94 3.87
C ILE A 112 -11.77 4.44 3.17
N MET A 113 -11.38 3.76 2.09
CA MET A 113 -10.61 4.33 0.99
C MET A 113 -11.43 4.18 -0.27
N ARG A 114 -11.74 5.30 -0.93
CA ARG A 114 -12.51 5.29 -2.17
C ARG A 114 -11.83 4.45 -3.24
N TYR A 115 -12.63 3.96 -4.15
CA TYR A 115 -12.17 3.21 -5.31
C TYR A 115 -11.31 4.09 -6.21
N HIS A 116 -10.09 3.67 -6.48
CA HIS A 116 -9.10 4.41 -7.25
C HIS A 116 -8.05 3.47 -7.85
N HIS A 117 -7.15 4.02 -8.61
CA HIS A 117 -5.91 3.40 -9.02
C HIS A 117 -4.74 4.28 -8.58
N ASP A 118 -3.57 3.67 -8.40
CA ASP A 118 -2.37 4.34 -7.89
C ASP A 118 -1.70 5.20 -8.97
N HIS A 119 -2.38 6.29 -9.34
CA HIS A 119 -1.82 7.30 -10.20
C HIS A 119 -1.31 8.47 -9.37
N ILE A 120 -0.02 8.41 -8.99
CA ILE A 120 0.56 9.41 -8.11
C ILE A 120 1.10 10.57 -8.93
N HIS A 121 0.34 11.65 -9.00
CA HIS A 121 0.67 12.82 -9.79
C HIS A 121 2.01 13.46 -9.38
N SER A 122 2.30 13.54 -8.08
CA SER A 122 3.53 14.14 -7.56
C SER A 122 4.82 13.39 -7.93
N ILE A 123 4.74 12.14 -8.39
CA ILE A 123 5.91 11.41 -8.89
C ILE A 123 6.32 11.87 -10.29
N PHE A 124 5.43 12.53 -11.05
CA PHE A 124 5.76 13.02 -12.39
C PHE A 124 6.51 14.34 -12.36
N ASP A 125 6.16 15.24 -11.46
CA ASP A 125 6.62 16.63 -11.43
C ASP A 125 7.18 17.09 -10.07
N GLY A 126 7.12 16.23 -9.06
CA GLY A 126 7.71 16.47 -7.73
C GLY A 126 9.22 16.31 -7.68
N LYS A 127 9.76 16.24 -6.47
CA LYS A 127 11.19 15.98 -6.21
C LYS A 127 11.61 14.58 -6.68
N GLU A 128 10.75 13.61 -6.47
CA GLU A 128 10.90 12.25 -6.94
C GLU A 128 10.11 12.11 -8.24
N LYS A 129 10.82 11.82 -9.33
CA LYS A 129 10.22 11.67 -10.66
C LYS A 129 10.21 10.21 -11.07
N GLY A 130 9.08 9.75 -11.56
CA GLY A 130 8.90 8.38 -12.04
C GLY A 130 7.44 8.00 -12.17
N ILE A 131 7.18 6.80 -12.64
CA ILE A 131 5.86 6.20 -12.70
C ILE A 131 5.87 5.05 -11.71
N PRO A 132 4.95 5.00 -10.74
CA PRO A 132 4.85 3.83 -9.88
C PRO A 132 4.59 2.58 -10.73
N VAL A 133 5.37 1.55 -10.51
CA VAL A 133 5.21 0.26 -11.21
C VAL A 133 4.65 -0.81 -10.29
N LEU A 134 4.91 -0.70 -8.99
CA LEU A 134 4.42 -1.63 -7.98
C LEU A 134 3.92 -0.90 -6.75
N SER A 135 2.74 -1.27 -6.28
CA SER A 135 2.13 -0.80 -5.05
C SER A 135 2.31 -1.82 -3.95
N PHE A 136 2.52 -1.34 -2.72
CA PHE A 136 2.68 -2.15 -1.52
C PHE A 136 1.70 -1.70 -0.45
N ILE A 137 0.98 -2.62 0.14
CA ILE A 137 0.24 -2.42 1.39
C ILE A 137 0.78 -3.39 2.44
N LEU A 138 1.14 -2.83 3.60
CA LEU A 138 1.62 -3.52 4.78
C LEU A 138 0.50 -3.52 5.82
N ASN A 139 0.20 -4.67 6.45
CA ASN A 139 -0.85 -4.77 7.46
C ASN A 139 -0.25 -5.07 8.84
N PHE A 140 -0.63 -4.30 9.86
CA PHE A 140 0.00 -4.38 11.18
C PHE A 140 -0.87 -5.02 12.26
N ASN A 141 -2.18 -5.15 12.03
CA ASN A 141 -3.09 -5.80 12.99
C ASN A 141 -4.25 -6.49 12.26
N ASP A 142 -4.99 -7.29 13.00
CA ASP A 142 -6.19 -8.01 12.54
C ASP A 142 -7.39 -7.84 13.49
N THR A 143 -7.25 -6.96 14.50
CA THR A 143 -8.27 -6.71 15.53
C THR A 143 -9.32 -5.70 15.08
N TYR A 144 -9.88 -5.90 13.88
CA TYR A 144 -10.90 -5.05 13.27
C TYR A 144 -11.85 -5.88 12.40
N GLU A 145 -13.02 -5.32 12.10
CA GLU A 145 -13.97 -5.86 11.12
C GLU A 145 -14.18 -4.86 9.99
N GLY A 146 -14.45 -5.35 8.80
CA GLY A 146 -14.51 -4.51 7.60
C GLY A 146 -13.12 -4.10 7.15
N ALA A 147 -12.96 -2.88 6.64
CA ALA A 147 -11.72 -2.29 6.15
C ALA A 147 -10.92 -3.24 5.23
N LYS A 148 -11.59 -4.01 4.37
CA LYS A 148 -10.97 -4.98 3.46
C LYS A 148 -10.44 -4.26 2.22
N LEU A 149 -9.18 -4.52 1.86
CA LEU A 149 -8.67 -4.16 0.53
C LEU A 149 -9.40 -5.01 -0.50
N PHE A 150 -9.94 -4.37 -1.52
CA PHE A 150 -10.62 -5.05 -2.62
C PHE A 150 -10.17 -4.46 -3.96
N PHE A 151 -10.21 -5.29 -4.99
CA PHE A 151 -9.92 -4.93 -6.37
C PHE A 151 -11.17 -5.18 -7.21
N TRP A 152 -11.36 -4.37 -8.23
CA TRP A 152 -12.54 -4.41 -9.08
C TRP A 152 -13.81 -4.36 -8.22
N ASP A 153 -14.77 -5.25 -8.42
CA ASP A 153 -16.03 -5.20 -7.67
C ASP A 153 -16.04 -6.10 -6.43
N ASP A 154 -15.32 -7.24 -6.44
CA ASP A 154 -15.47 -8.28 -5.43
C ASP A 154 -14.21 -9.04 -5.02
N TYR A 155 -13.06 -8.74 -5.63
CA TYR A 155 -11.82 -9.45 -5.30
C TYR A 155 -11.19 -8.88 -4.02
N ALA A 156 -11.61 -9.40 -2.87
CA ALA A 156 -11.10 -8.97 -1.57
C ALA A 156 -9.83 -9.74 -1.17
N ILE A 157 -8.90 -9.03 -0.54
CA ILE A 157 -7.67 -9.61 0.03
C ILE A 157 -7.89 -9.88 1.52
N ASP A 158 -7.51 -11.08 1.91
CA ASP A 158 -7.47 -11.48 3.31
C ASP A 158 -6.08 -11.21 3.89
N PHE A 159 -6.02 -10.29 4.85
CA PHE A 159 -4.79 -9.85 5.51
C PHE A 159 -4.65 -10.46 6.90
N GLY A 160 -3.45 -11.02 7.18
CA GLY A 160 -2.99 -11.28 8.54
C GLY A 160 -2.07 -10.18 9.07
N VAL A 161 -1.67 -10.32 10.33
CA VAL A 161 -0.66 -9.46 10.93
C VAL A 161 0.69 -9.70 10.25
N GLY A 162 1.36 -8.62 9.86
CA GLY A 162 2.67 -8.68 9.22
C GLY A 162 2.66 -9.04 7.73
N ASP A 163 1.48 -9.13 7.10
CA ASP A 163 1.36 -9.39 5.66
C ASP A 163 1.73 -8.16 4.82
N ILE A 164 2.31 -8.41 3.65
CA ILE A 164 2.51 -7.39 2.61
C ILE A 164 1.81 -7.85 1.34
N CYS A 165 0.84 -7.08 0.85
CA CYS A 165 0.25 -7.29 -0.45
C CYS A 165 0.85 -6.34 -1.47
N MET A 166 1.12 -6.87 -2.67
CA MET A 166 1.73 -6.16 -3.79
C MET A 166 0.93 -6.37 -5.06
N TRP A 167 0.83 -5.33 -5.88
CA TRP A 167 0.20 -5.39 -7.21
C TRP A 167 0.78 -4.33 -8.14
N PRO A 168 0.68 -4.50 -9.47
CA PRO A 168 1.07 -3.46 -10.40
C PRO A 168 0.25 -2.19 -10.18
N SER A 169 0.90 -1.03 -10.12
CA SER A 169 0.25 0.26 -9.84
C SER A 169 -0.65 0.80 -10.97
N PRO A 170 -0.46 0.44 -12.28
CA PRO A 170 -1.24 1.01 -13.37
C PRO A 170 -2.75 0.78 -13.28
N PHE A 171 -3.49 1.50 -14.10
CA PHE A 171 -4.97 1.63 -14.10
C PHE A 171 -5.77 0.31 -14.20
N LEU A 172 -5.13 -0.79 -14.57
CA LEU A 172 -5.81 -2.10 -14.66
C LEU A 172 -6.09 -2.72 -13.29
N TRP A 173 -5.53 -2.20 -12.21
CA TRP A 173 -5.76 -2.65 -10.83
C TRP A 173 -6.43 -1.56 -9.98
N PRO A 174 -7.65 -1.14 -10.35
CA PRO A 174 -8.43 -0.24 -9.49
C PRO A 174 -8.79 -0.98 -8.20
N HIS A 175 -8.71 -0.27 -7.08
CA HIS A 175 -8.90 -0.85 -5.76
C HIS A 175 -9.43 0.18 -4.76
N GLY A 176 -9.86 -0.31 -3.63
CA GLY A 176 -10.34 0.49 -2.52
C GLY A 176 -10.25 -0.27 -1.20
N VAL A 177 -10.69 0.36 -0.13
CA VAL A 177 -10.85 -0.30 1.17
C VAL A 177 -12.27 -0.09 1.62
N THR A 178 -12.96 -1.20 1.92
CA THR A 178 -14.35 -1.16 2.42
C THR A 178 -14.44 -0.44 3.76
N GLU A 179 -15.63 -0.06 4.15
CA GLU A 179 -15.87 0.56 5.45
C GLU A 179 -15.33 -0.30 6.60
N ALA A 180 -14.60 0.35 7.51
CA ALA A 180 -14.24 -0.24 8.79
C ALA A 180 -15.50 -0.31 9.66
N VAL A 181 -15.92 -1.49 10.08
CA VAL A 181 -17.16 -1.71 10.84
C VAL A 181 -16.91 -1.59 12.34
N SER A 182 -15.87 -2.27 12.83
CA SER A 182 -15.46 -2.21 14.23
C SER A 182 -13.96 -2.37 14.39
N GLY A 183 -13.41 -1.95 15.53
CA GLY A 183 -11.98 -1.88 15.74
C GLY A 183 -11.31 -0.77 14.91
N THR A 184 -10.00 -0.83 14.81
CA THR A 184 -9.22 0.13 13.99
C THR A 184 -8.16 -0.63 13.21
N ARG A 185 -8.15 -0.52 11.90
CA ARG A 185 -7.11 -1.09 11.06
C ARG A 185 -5.93 -0.15 10.96
N TYR A 186 -4.73 -0.69 11.19
CA TYR A 186 -3.46 -0.03 10.96
C TYR A 186 -2.72 -0.71 9.81
N SER A 187 -2.36 0.08 8.82
CA SER A 187 -1.62 -0.38 7.64
C SER A 187 -0.62 0.69 7.20
N ALA A 188 0.18 0.38 6.19
CA ALA A 188 1.00 1.38 5.53
C ALA A 188 1.06 1.12 4.03
N VAL A 189 1.38 2.16 3.27
CA VAL A 189 1.56 2.08 1.82
C VAL A 189 2.90 2.65 1.41
N CYS A 190 3.48 2.10 0.37
CA CYS A 190 4.56 2.71 -0.40
C CYS A 190 4.49 2.25 -1.86
N TRP A 191 5.25 2.89 -2.72
CA TRP A 191 5.29 2.59 -4.15
C TRP A 191 6.73 2.44 -4.61
N GLY A 192 6.95 1.47 -5.51
CA GLY A 192 8.21 1.28 -6.21
C GLY A 192 8.14 1.80 -7.65
N TRP A 193 9.24 2.38 -8.18
CA TRP A 193 9.39 2.80 -9.58
C TRP A 193 10.80 2.65 -10.11
#